data_e41aa729103fcee1779c1d7787a6528a
#
_entry.id   e41aa729103fcee1779c1d7787a6528a
#
_cell.length_a   1.000
_cell.length_b   1.000
_cell.length_c   1.000
_cell.angle_alpha   90.00
_cell.angle_beta   90.00
_cell.angle_gamma   90.00
#
_symmetry.space_group_name_H-M   'P 1'
#
loop_
_entity.id
_entity.type
_entity.pdbx_description
1 polymer ?
#
loop_
_entity_poly.entity_id
_entity_poly.type
_entity_poly.pdbx_seq_one_letter_code
_entity_poly.pdbx_strand_id
1 'polypeptide(L)'
;MSILSLSANYFEIFDLPISFDIDKERLVSCYRDLQHVVHPDKYVNASEKERRLAMQKAVQINEAFQTLKNPLNRGIYLLELQNIDKENQTNLDGEFLMAQMELREELADIKDFEALNAFLNSIEKQIENLIEQLSQEFKTKNWQAASSNVSKFQFFTKLHEEALRLEEKLI
;
A
#
# COMPACT_ATOMS: atom_id res chain seq x y z
N MET A 1 -16.88 0.80 -22.95
CA MET A 1 -15.61 0.32 -22.40
C MET A 1 -14.57 1.40 -22.56
N SER A 2 -14.16 2.00 -21.49
CA SER A 2 -13.05 2.96 -21.53
C SER A 2 -11.81 2.21 -21.96
N ILE A 3 -11.29 2.57 -23.13
CA ILE A 3 -9.96 2.17 -23.57
C ILE A 3 -9.02 2.63 -22.46
N LEU A 4 -8.31 1.70 -21.83
CA LEU A 4 -7.29 1.98 -20.82
C LEU A 4 -6.38 3.09 -21.34
N SER A 5 -6.63 4.31 -20.86
CA SER A 5 -5.75 5.42 -21.12
C SER A 5 -4.50 5.26 -20.27
N LEU A 6 -3.31 5.44 -20.83
CA LEU A 6 -2.06 5.46 -20.10
C LEU A 6 -1.99 6.62 -19.09
N SER A 7 -2.88 7.59 -19.20
CA SER A 7 -3.02 8.74 -18.29
C SER A 7 -4.08 8.55 -17.19
N ALA A 8 -4.80 7.42 -17.17
CA ALA A 8 -5.79 7.14 -16.14
C ALA A 8 -5.11 6.94 -14.78
N ASN A 9 -5.75 7.44 -13.70
CA ASN A 9 -5.31 7.07 -12.36
C ASN A 9 -5.64 5.60 -12.06
N TYR A 10 -5.05 5.05 -11.02
CA TYR A 10 -5.18 3.63 -10.70
C TYR A 10 -6.62 3.21 -10.33
N PHE A 11 -7.39 4.09 -9.71
CA PHE A 11 -8.80 3.82 -9.41
C PHE A 11 -9.66 3.75 -10.68
N GLU A 12 -9.41 4.62 -11.65
CA GLU A 12 -10.10 4.62 -12.94
C GLU A 12 -9.85 3.34 -13.73
N ILE A 13 -8.64 2.78 -13.67
CA ILE A 13 -8.29 1.52 -14.34
C ILE A 13 -9.24 0.39 -13.93
N PHE A 14 -9.62 0.34 -12.66
CA PHE A 14 -10.48 -0.71 -12.11
C PHE A 14 -11.93 -0.27 -11.92
N ASP A 15 -12.31 0.88 -12.45
CA ASP A 15 -13.65 1.46 -12.30
C ASP A 15 -14.09 1.53 -10.82
N LEU A 16 -13.17 2.00 -9.98
CA LEU A 16 -13.36 2.21 -8.55
C LEU A 16 -13.43 3.71 -8.24
N PRO A 17 -14.26 4.10 -7.24
CA PRO A 17 -14.18 5.45 -6.69
C PRO A 17 -12.81 5.72 -6.08
N ILE A 18 -12.34 6.97 -6.16
CA ILE A 18 -11.13 7.42 -5.46
C ILE A 18 -11.43 7.44 -3.96
N SER A 19 -10.95 6.43 -3.25
CA SER A 19 -11.23 6.23 -1.83
C SER A 19 -10.15 5.35 -1.18
N PHE A 20 -9.89 5.58 0.10
CA PHE A 20 -9.06 4.68 0.89
C PHE A 20 -9.76 3.32 1.12
N ASP A 21 -11.06 3.36 1.40
CA ASP A 21 -11.88 2.15 1.49
C ASP A 21 -12.27 1.70 0.07
N ILE A 22 -11.89 0.49 -0.29
CA ILE A 22 -12.17 -0.09 -1.61
C ILE A 22 -12.91 -1.41 -1.51
N ASP A 23 -13.68 -1.72 -2.53
CA ASP A 23 -14.23 -3.04 -2.76
C ASP A 23 -13.13 -3.97 -3.30
N LYS A 24 -12.57 -4.80 -2.42
CA LYS A 24 -11.47 -5.72 -2.75
C LYS A 24 -11.88 -6.79 -3.77
N GLU A 25 -13.11 -7.29 -3.69
CA GLU A 25 -13.62 -8.30 -4.61
C GLU A 25 -13.72 -7.72 -6.02
N ARG A 26 -14.24 -6.50 -6.14
CA ARG A 26 -14.30 -5.78 -7.41
C ARG A 26 -12.91 -5.51 -7.99
N LEU A 27 -11.97 -5.09 -7.16
CA LEU A 27 -10.58 -4.89 -7.57
C LEU A 27 -9.98 -6.17 -8.18
N VAL A 28 -10.12 -7.29 -7.49
CA VAL A 28 -9.58 -8.59 -7.95
C VAL A 28 -10.27 -9.05 -9.22
N SER A 29 -11.59 -8.93 -9.30
CA SER A 29 -12.37 -9.32 -10.49
C SER A 29 -11.98 -8.49 -11.72
N CYS A 30 -11.93 -7.17 -11.57
CA CYS A 30 -11.51 -6.28 -12.65
C CYS A 30 -10.06 -6.53 -13.09
N TYR A 31 -9.17 -6.81 -12.14
CA TYR A 31 -7.78 -7.14 -12.44
C TYR A 31 -7.67 -8.40 -13.31
N ARG A 32 -8.40 -9.46 -12.98
CA ARG A 32 -8.41 -10.69 -13.77
C ARG A 32 -8.93 -10.45 -15.18
N ASP A 33 -10.03 -9.70 -15.33
CA ASP A 33 -10.60 -9.37 -16.64
C ASP A 33 -9.61 -8.58 -17.48
N LEU A 34 -8.95 -7.59 -16.92
CA LEU A 34 -7.96 -6.77 -17.62
C LEU A 34 -6.71 -7.58 -18.01
N GLN A 35 -6.26 -8.50 -17.16
CA GLN A 35 -5.15 -9.40 -17.49
C GLN A 35 -5.48 -10.25 -18.71
N HIS A 36 -6.70 -10.76 -18.82
CA HIS A 36 -7.15 -11.50 -19.99
C HIS A 36 -7.11 -10.65 -21.28
N VAL A 37 -7.48 -9.37 -21.18
CA VAL A 37 -7.48 -8.45 -22.33
C VAL A 37 -6.07 -8.18 -22.87
N VAL A 38 -5.08 -8.05 -21.97
CA VAL A 38 -3.69 -7.70 -22.36
C VAL A 38 -2.75 -8.89 -22.43
N HIS A 39 -3.26 -10.12 -22.29
CA HIS A 39 -2.43 -11.33 -22.27
C HIS A 39 -1.62 -11.48 -23.56
N PRO A 40 -0.30 -11.80 -23.49
CA PRO A 40 0.57 -11.90 -24.66
C PRO A 40 0.06 -12.83 -25.76
N ASP A 41 -0.61 -13.93 -25.41
CA ASP A 41 -1.15 -14.90 -26.36
C ASP A 41 -2.17 -14.31 -27.33
N LYS A 42 -2.84 -13.21 -26.96
CA LYS A 42 -3.79 -12.51 -27.82
C LYS A 42 -3.12 -11.62 -28.88
N TYR A 43 -1.83 -11.34 -28.71
CA TYR A 43 -1.07 -10.42 -29.56
C TYR A 43 0.02 -11.12 -30.39
N VAL A 44 0.01 -12.45 -30.46
CA VAL A 44 1.01 -13.24 -31.20
C VAL A 44 1.07 -12.84 -32.67
N ASN A 45 -0.08 -12.56 -33.28
CA ASN A 45 -0.21 -12.14 -34.69
C ASN A 45 -0.39 -10.62 -34.89
N ALA A 46 -0.28 -9.86 -33.80
CA ALA A 46 -0.39 -8.41 -33.82
C ALA A 46 0.91 -7.74 -34.29
N SER A 47 0.82 -6.47 -34.70
CA SER A 47 1.99 -5.66 -35.03
C SER A 47 2.90 -5.48 -33.81
N GLU A 48 4.18 -5.17 -34.06
CA GLU A 48 5.14 -4.87 -32.99
C GLU A 48 4.68 -3.71 -32.11
N LYS A 49 4.06 -2.69 -32.72
CA LYS A 49 3.48 -1.53 -32.01
C LYS A 49 2.35 -1.96 -31.07
N GLU A 50 1.44 -2.81 -31.52
CA GLU A 50 0.32 -3.32 -30.72
C GLU A 50 0.80 -4.20 -29.57
N ARG A 51 1.78 -5.06 -29.81
CA ARG A 51 2.41 -5.88 -28.77
C ARG A 51 3.07 -5.03 -27.70
N ARG A 52 3.80 -4.00 -28.11
CA ARG A 52 4.46 -3.07 -27.18
C ARG A 52 3.45 -2.31 -26.31
N LEU A 53 2.37 -1.83 -26.91
CA LEU A 53 1.29 -1.16 -26.20
C LEU A 53 0.59 -2.09 -25.21
N ALA A 54 0.33 -3.34 -25.58
CA ALA A 54 -0.24 -4.34 -24.69
C ALA A 54 0.68 -4.62 -23.48
N MET A 55 1.99 -4.71 -23.68
CA MET A 55 2.96 -4.85 -22.60
C MET A 55 2.96 -3.64 -21.66
N GLN A 56 2.93 -2.43 -22.16
CA GLN A 56 2.86 -1.21 -21.35
C GLN A 56 1.59 -1.18 -20.49
N LYS A 57 0.46 -1.57 -21.06
CA LYS A 57 -0.80 -1.67 -20.34
C LYS A 57 -0.77 -2.76 -19.28
N ALA A 58 -0.16 -3.90 -19.56
CA ALA A 58 0.00 -4.98 -18.59
C ALA A 58 0.83 -4.54 -17.38
N VAL A 59 1.92 -3.82 -17.59
CA VAL A 59 2.75 -3.24 -16.51
C VAL A 59 1.93 -2.26 -15.68
N GLN A 60 1.22 -1.34 -16.32
CA GLN A 60 0.38 -0.35 -15.66
C GLN A 60 -0.72 -1.01 -14.80
N ILE A 61 -1.39 -2.02 -15.33
CA ILE A 61 -2.43 -2.78 -14.61
C ILE A 61 -1.84 -3.47 -13.37
N ASN A 62 -0.67 -4.08 -13.50
CA ASN A 62 0.00 -4.74 -12.38
C ASN A 62 0.43 -3.75 -11.30
N GLU A 63 1.04 -2.64 -11.66
CA GLU A 63 1.42 -1.59 -10.71
C GLU A 63 0.21 -1.02 -9.98
N ALA A 64 -0.85 -0.71 -10.71
CA ALA A 64 -2.08 -0.20 -10.14
C ALA A 64 -2.72 -1.20 -9.16
N PHE A 65 -2.75 -2.48 -9.52
CA PHE A 65 -3.27 -3.53 -8.65
C PHE A 65 -2.44 -3.69 -7.37
N GLN A 66 -1.11 -3.76 -7.49
CA GLN A 66 -0.23 -3.88 -6.32
C GLN A 66 -0.34 -2.67 -5.39
N THR A 67 -0.51 -1.48 -5.95
CA THR A 67 -0.70 -0.25 -5.17
C THR A 67 -2.04 -0.25 -4.45
N LEU A 68 -3.13 -0.52 -5.14
CA LEU A 68 -4.47 -0.42 -4.55
C LEU A 68 -4.80 -1.57 -3.60
N LYS A 69 -4.27 -2.76 -3.81
CA LYS A 69 -4.55 -3.89 -2.92
C LYS A 69 -3.92 -3.75 -1.53
N ASN A 70 -2.84 -3.00 -1.41
CA ASN A 70 -2.12 -2.79 -0.16
C ASN A 70 -2.56 -1.48 0.50
N PRO A 71 -3.07 -1.50 1.74
CA PRO A 71 -3.58 -0.29 2.40
C PRO A 71 -2.55 0.84 2.53
N LEU A 72 -1.29 0.50 2.85
CA LEU A 72 -0.23 1.49 2.96
C LEU A 72 0.05 2.17 1.61
N ASN A 73 0.27 1.38 0.57
CA ASN A 73 0.54 1.88 -0.77
C ASN A 73 -0.63 2.69 -1.32
N ARG A 74 -1.86 2.25 -1.03
CA ARG A 74 -3.08 2.98 -1.38
C ARG A 74 -3.14 4.35 -0.69
N GLY A 75 -2.82 4.41 0.60
CA GLY A 75 -2.74 5.66 1.35
C GLY A 75 -1.68 6.62 0.80
N ILE A 76 -0.50 6.12 0.49
CA ILE A 76 0.58 6.89 -0.14
C ILE A 76 0.11 7.44 -1.50
N TYR A 77 -0.50 6.60 -2.32
CA TYR A 77 -0.99 6.99 -3.64
C TYR A 77 -2.08 8.05 -3.58
N LEU A 78 -3.02 7.94 -2.63
CA LEU A 78 -4.04 8.96 -2.42
C LEU A 78 -3.46 10.32 -2.05
N LEU A 79 -2.41 10.35 -1.23
CA LEU A 79 -1.69 11.57 -0.89
C LEU A 79 -0.97 12.16 -2.12
N GLU A 80 -0.36 11.32 -2.94
CA GLU A 80 0.27 11.73 -4.21
C GLU A 80 -0.75 12.37 -5.16
N LEU A 81 -1.95 11.82 -5.27
CA LEU A 81 -3.04 12.40 -6.07
C LEU A 81 -3.46 13.81 -5.60
N GLN A 82 -3.24 14.12 -4.33
CA GLN A 82 -3.48 15.44 -3.74
C GLN A 82 -2.26 16.37 -3.78
N ASN A 83 -1.17 15.95 -4.43
CA ASN A 83 0.11 16.67 -4.48
C ASN A 83 0.70 16.96 -3.08
N ILE A 84 0.50 16.03 -2.15
CA ILE A 84 1.06 16.12 -0.80
C ILE A 84 2.38 15.38 -0.78
N ASP A 85 3.49 16.16 -0.81
CA ASP A 85 4.84 15.61 -0.80
C ASP A 85 5.25 15.10 0.58
N LYS A 86 5.94 13.96 0.58
CA LYS A 86 6.54 13.36 1.79
C LYS A 86 7.57 14.28 2.45
N GLU A 87 8.24 15.11 1.67
CA GLU A 87 9.35 15.97 2.14
C GLU A 87 8.90 17.12 3.06
N ASN A 88 7.65 17.57 2.94
CA ASN A 88 7.09 18.62 3.79
C ASN A 88 6.53 18.13 5.13
N GLN A 89 6.67 16.83 5.44
CA GLN A 89 6.01 16.22 6.57
C GLN A 89 6.95 15.67 7.64
N THR A 90 8.16 16.17 7.69
CA THR A 90 9.17 15.80 8.70
C THR A 90 8.88 16.29 10.12
N ASN A 91 7.72 16.86 10.37
CA ASN A 91 7.23 17.11 11.72
C ASN A 91 6.55 15.86 12.30
N LEU A 92 7.27 14.74 12.31
CA LEU A 92 6.93 13.66 13.21
C LEU A 92 7.04 14.21 14.63
N ASP A 93 5.95 14.10 15.37
CA ASP A 93 5.87 14.44 16.76
C ASP A 93 7.06 13.82 17.53
N GLY A 94 7.70 14.58 18.40
CA GLY A 94 8.79 14.09 19.22
C GLY A 94 8.42 12.87 20.06
N GLU A 95 7.17 12.77 20.49
CA GLU A 95 6.63 11.57 21.19
C GLU A 95 6.69 10.34 20.29
N PHE A 96 6.37 10.47 19.00
CA PHE A 96 6.45 9.35 18.07
C PHE A 96 7.89 8.92 17.78
N LEU A 97 8.83 9.87 17.71
CA LEU A 97 10.25 9.55 17.56
C LEU A 97 10.78 8.77 18.76
N MET A 98 10.39 9.14 19.98
CA MET A 98 10.73 8.39 21.18
C MET A 98 10.11 6.99 21.18
N ALA A 99 8.84 6.87 20.81
CA ALA A 99 8.16 5.58 20.68
C ALA A 99 8.84 4.65 19.67
N GLN A 100 9.34 5.20 18.56
CA GLN A 100 10.13 4.44 17.57
C GLN A 100 11.41 3.86 18.20
N MET A 101 12.13 4.66 18.98
CA MET A 101 13.35 4.20 19.65
C MET A 101 13.05 3.09 20.65
N GLU A 102 12.02 3.27 21.48
CA GLU A 102 11.59 2.28 22.48
C GLU A 102 11.20 0.94 21.81
N LEU A 103 10.42 0.99 20.75
CA LEU A 103 10.00 -0.22 20.00
C LEU A 103 11.19 -0.94 19.34
N ARG A 104 12.17 -0.21 18.86
CA ARG A 104 13.38 -0.82 18.29
C ARG A 104 14.25 -1.47 19.36
N GLU A 105 14.36 -0.86 20.54
CA GLU A 105 15.04 -1.44 21.70
C GLU A 105 14.32 -2.70 22.18
N GLU A 106 12.99 -2.65 22.28
CA GLU A 106 12.17 -3.80 22.65
C GLU A 106 12.40 -4.97 21.67
N LEU A 107 12.36 -4.71 20.37
CA LEU A 107 12.63 -5.73 19.35
C LEU A 107 14.04 -6.33 19.48
N ALA A 108 15.05 -5.49 19.74
CA ALA A 108 16.43 -5.92 19.90
C ALA A 108 16.64 -6.83 21.13
N ASP A 109 15.82 -6.66 22.17
CA ASP A 109 15.90 -7.43 23.41
C ASP A 109 15.11 -8.76 23.38
N ILE A 110 14.32 -9.00 22.35
CA ILE A 110 13.54 -10.24 22.17
C ILE A 110 14.48 -11.42 21.94
N LYS A 111 14.33 -12.47 22.79
CA LYS A 111 15.16 -13.67 22.74
C LYS A 111 14.38 -14.97 22.61
N ASP A 112 13.06 -14.93 22.75
CA ASP A 112 12.22 -16.11 22.69
C ASP A 112 10.98 -15.88 21.81
N PHE A 113 10.37 -16.98 21.43
CA PHE A 113 9.24 -16.98 20.50
C PHE A 113 7.96 -16.38 21.10
N GLU A 114 7.75 -16.54 22.41
CA GLU A 114 6.57 -16.01 23.10
C GLU A 114 6.59 -14.48 23.11
N ALA A 115 7.73 -13.88 23.47
CA ALA A 115 7.92 -12.44 23.44
C ALA A 115 7.81 -11.87 22.01
N LEU A 116 8.33 -12.59 21.02
CA LEU A 116 8.20 -12.19 19.61
C LEU A 116 6.76 -12.17 19.16
N ASN A 117 5.96 -13.20 19.46
CA ASN A 117 4.55 -13.26 19.12
C ASN A 117 3.74 -12.13 19.78
N ALA A 118 4.01 -11.85 21.04
CA ALA A 118 3.38 -10.74 21.75
C ALA A 118 3.71 -9.39 21.09
N PHE A 119 4.95 -9.20 20.67
CA PHE A 119 5.40 -8.01 19.96
C PHE A 119 4.71 -7.88 18.59
N LEU A 120 4.70 -8.94 17.77
CA LEU A 120 4.03 -8.96 16.47
C LEU A 120 2.55 -8.61 16.59
N ASN A 121 1.83 -9.24 17.53
CA ASN A 121 0.43 -8.95 17.78
C ASN A 121 0.19 -7.49 18.17
N SER A 122 1.08 -6.90 18.97
CA SER A 122 1.01 -5.48 19.34
C SER A 122 1.18 -4.57 18.12
N ILE A 123 2.14 -4.86 17.26
CA ILE A 123 2.40 -4.09 16.03
C ILE A 123 1.23 -4.22 15.05
N GLU A 124 0.70 -5.42 14.85
CA GLU A 124 -0.47 -5.66 13.99
C GLU A 124 -1.69 -4.86 14.46
N LYS A 125 -1.92 -4.81 15.77
CA LYS A 125 -3.00 -4.01 16.33
C LYS A 125 -2.82 -2.51 16.10
N GLN A 126 -1.59 -2.01 16.19
CA GLN A 126 -1.29 -0.62 15.87
C GLN A 126 -1.57 -0.32 14.39
N ILE A 127 -1.21 -1.24 13.49
CA ILE A 127 -1.49 -1.12 12.05
C ILE A 127 -3.00 -1.11 11.79
N GLU A 128 -3.77 -2.00 12.41
CA GLU A 128 -5.23 -2.02 12.28
C GLU A 128 -5.87 -0.69 12.72
N ASN A 129 -5.44 -0.15 13.86
CA ASN A 129 -5.90 1.14 14.36
C ASN A 129 -5.57 2.28 13.37
N LEU A 130 -4.38 2.28 12.79
CA LEU A 130 -3.99 3.26 11.78
C LEU A 130 -4.84 3.17 10.51
N ILE A 131 -5.17 1.97 10.07
CA ILE A 131 -6.06 1.76 8.91
C ILE A 131 -7.44 2.34 9.18
N GLU A 132 -8.01 2.14 10.36
CA GLU A 132 -9.30 2.72 10.75
C GLU A 132 -9.24 4.26 10.79
N GLN A 133 -8.19 4.82 11.36
CA GLN A 133 -7.98 6.27 11.41
C GLN A 133 -7.84 6.85 10.00
N LEU A 134 -7.03 6.24 9.14
CA LEU A 134 -6.84 6.66 7.76
C LEU A 134 -8.15 6.63 6.96
N SER A 135 -9.00 5.62 7.19
CA SER A 135 -10.33 5.56 6.57
C SER A 135 -11.14 6.83 6.87
N GLN A 136 -11.18 7.27 8.12
CA GLN A 136 -11.90 8.49 8.52
C GLN A 136 -11.21 9.77 8.01
N GLU A 137 -9.89 9.84 8.09
CA GLU A 137 -9.12 11.01 7.67
C GLU A 137 -9.23 11.26 6.16
N PHE A 138 -9.18 10.23 5.34
CA PHE A 138 -9.40 10.36 3.90
C PHE A 138 -10.85 10.74 3.56
N LYS A 139 -11.83 10.17 4.26
CA LYS A 139 -13.25 10.56 4.07
C LYS A 139 -13.51 12.02 4.40
N THR A 140 -12.91 12.52 5.47
CA THR A 140 -13.07 13.93 5.91
C THR A 140 -12.07 14.88 5.23
N LYS A 141 -11.24 14.37 4.33
CA LYS A 141 -10.19 15.13 3.63
C LYS A 141 -9.21 15.85 4.58
N ASN A 142 -8.95 15.22 5.71
CA ASN A 142 -7.92 15.69 6.66
C ASN A 142 -6.55 15.19 6.21
N TRP A 143 -6.01 15.83 5.18
CA TRP A 143 -4.77 15.41 4.53
C TRP A 143 -3.55 15.47 5.44
N GLN A 144 -3.51 16.43 6.35
CA GLN A 144 -2.40 16.57 7.29
C GLN A 144 -2.35 15.39 8.27
N ALA A 145 -3.48 15.01 8.85
CA ALA A 145 -3.57 13.86 9.74
C ALA A 145 -3.30 12.54 8.98
N ALA A 146 -3.91 12.38 7.81
CA ALA A 146 -3.69 11.21 6.95
C ALA A 146 -2.21 11.04 6.62
N SER A 147 -1.54 12.10 6.29
CA SER A 147 -0.14 12.10 5.96
C SER A 147 0.76 11.69 7.14
N SER A 148 0.51 12.24 8.33
CA SER A 148 1.19 11.85 9.57
C SER A 148 0.98 10.37 9.86
N ASN A 149 -0.25 9.87 9.73
CA ASN A 149 -0.57 8.47 9.99
C ASN A 149 -0.04 7.51 8.92
N VAL A 150 0.08 7.93 7.67
CA VAL A 150 0.78 7.15 6.64
C VAL A 150 2.27 6.98 7.00
N SER A 151 2.92 8.01 7.51
CA SER A 151 4.31 7.92 7.99
C SER A 151 4.46 6.95 9.18
N LYS A 152 3.53 6.98 10.12
CA LYS A 152 3.47 6.00 11.22
C LYS A 152 3.25 4.58 10.71
N PHE A 153 2.37 4.41 9.75
CA PHE A 153 2.09 3.12 9.13
C PHE A 153 3.32 2.55 8.43
N GLN A 154 4.08 3.38 7.71
CA GLN A 154 5.35 2.98 7.10
C GLN A 154 6.34 2.47 8.15
N PHE A 155 6.46 3.15 9.28
CA PHE A 155 7.32 2.72 10.37
C PHE A 155 6.89 1.36 10.94
N PHE A 156 5.63 1.19 11.29
CA PHE A 156 5.12 -0.08 11.82
C PHE A 156 5.23 -1.23 10.84
N THR A 157 5.04 -0.98 9.55
CA THR A 157 5.21 -1.99 8.50
C THR A 157 6.66 -2.49 8.44
N LYS A 158 7.63 -1.59 8.47
CA LYS A 158 9.05 -1.96 8.50
C LYS A 158 9.43 -2.71 9.76
N LEU A 159 8.92 -2.27 10.90
CA LEU A 159 9.17 -2.92 12.19
C LEU A 159 8.59 -4.33 12.22
N HIS A 160 7.40 -4.51 11.67
CA HIS A 160 6.77 -5.83 11.51
C HIS A 160 7.60 -6.77 10.62
N GLU A 161 8.10 -6.28 9.50
CA GLU A 161 8.98 -7.05 8.62
C GLU A 161 10.29 -7.45 9.30
N GLU A 162 10.89 -6.55 10.08
CA GLU A 162 12.09 -6.84 10.86
C GLU A 162 11.82 -7.92 11.92
N ALA A 163 10.67 -7.86 12.59
CA ALA A 163 10.26 -8.86 13.57
C ALA A 163 10.00 -10.23 12.93
N LEU A 164 9.40 -10.29 11.75
CA LEU A 164 9.22 -11.55 11.02
C LEU A 164 10.57 -12.17 10.60
N ARG A 165 11.55 -11.37 10.24
CA ARG A 165 12.91 -11.87 9.97
C ARG A 165 13.60 -12.42 11.22
N LEU A 166 13.29 -11.88 12.39
CA LEU A 166 13.78 -12.43 13.65
C LEU A 166 13.13 -13.79 13.93
N GLU A 167 11.86 -13.97 13.59
CA GLU A 167 11.17 -15.25 13.70
C GLU A 167 11.90 -16.38 12.98
N GLU A 168 12.35 -16.13 11.74
CA GLU A 168 13.12 -17.09 10.95
C GLU A 168 14.43 -17.51 11.63
N LYS A 169 15.02 -16.65 12.45
CA LYS A 169 16.27 -16.93 13.17
C LYS A 169 16.07 -17.65 14.50
N LEU A 170 14.88 -17.61 15.06
CA LEU A 170 14.54 -18.26 16.33
C LEU A 170 14.04 -19.71 16.14
N ILE A 171 13.73 -20.10 14.91
CA ILE A 171 13.38 -21.46 14.50
C ILE A 171 14.68 -22.25 14.29
#